data_cb5de8e3449275565e0710e7de2b0bad
#
_entry.id   cb5de8e3449275565e0710e7de2b0bad
#
_cell.length_a   1.000
_cell.length_b   1.000
_cell.length_c   1.000
_cell.angle_alpha   90.00
_cell.angle_beta   90.00
_cell.angle_gamma   90.00
#
_symmetry.space_group_name_H-M   'P 1'
#
loop_
_entity.id
_entity.type
_entity.pdbx_description
1 polymer ?
#
loop_
_entity_poly.entity_id
_entity_poly.type
_entity_poly.pdbx_seq_one_letter_code
_entity_poly.pdbx_strand_id
1 'polypeptide(L)' 'YENEETIQNRFGGDSATVPGFAAAVYDVIMGSEMVQDWDKVQKGCSWFAKHFPKAYMALLD' A
#
# COMPACT_ATOMS: atom_id res chain seq x y z
N TYR A 1 2.73 -7.36 -13.50
CA TYR A 1 2.27 -6.10 -12.87
C TYR A 1 2.35 -4.94 -13.86
N GLU A 2 1.84 -5.14 -15.06
CA GLU A 2 1.92 -4.12 -16.10
C GLU A 2 0.75 -3.14 -16.07
N ASN A 3 -0.36 -3.53 -15.49
CA ASN A 3 -1.56 -2.72 -15.47
C ASN A 3 -1.67 -1.96 -14.15
N GLU A 4 -2.34 -0.82 -14.23
CA GLU A 4 -2.67 -0.07 -13.03
C GLU A 4 -3.82 -0.75 -12.29
N GLU A 5 -3.84 -0.61 -10.97
CA GLU A 5 -4.90 -1.14 -10.14
C GLU A 5 -5.40 -0.06 -9.19
N THR A 6 -6.70 -0.05 -8.97
CA THR A 6 -7.33 0.85 -8.01
C THR A 6 -7.53 0.11 -6.71
N ILE A 7 -6.99 0.66 -5.64
CA ILE A 7 -7.08 0.08 -4.30
C ILE A 7 -7.94 1.00 -3.46
N GLN A 8 -8.87 0.42 -2.71
CA GLN A 8 -9.69 1.19 -1.78
C GLN A 8 -9.18 1.03 -0.37
N ASN A 9 -9.23 2.15 0.38
CA ASN A 9 -8.92 2.11 1.80
C ASN A 9 -10.04 1.36 2.52
N ARG A 10 -9.69 0.29 3.20
CA ARG A 10 -10.67 -0.56 3.89
C ARG A 10 -11.32 0.10 5.09
N PHE A 11 -10.72 1.18 5.59
CA PHE A 11 -11.23 1.90 6.76
C PHE A 11 -11.91 3.22 6.40
N GLY A 12 -11.91 3.60 5.14
CA GLY A 12 -12.50 4.86 4.71
C GLY A 12 -12.96 4.78 3.28
N GLY A 13 -13.37 5.92 2.73
CA GLY A 13 -13.89 6.01 1.38
C GLY A 13 -12.86 6.33 0.32
N ASP A 14 -11.63 6.57 0.71
CA ASP A 14 -10.58 6.97 -0.23
C ASP A 14 -10.07 5.78 -1.03
N SER A 15 -9.62 6.08 -2.23
CA SER A 15 -9.00 5.07 -3.08
C SER A 15 -7.82 5.70 -3.81
N ALA A 16 -6.95 4.85 -4.35
CA ALA A 16 -5.82 5.30 -5.12
C ALA A 16 -5.56 4.33 -6.27
N THR A 17 -5.16 4.87 -7.41
CA THR A 17 -4.78 4.06 -8.56
C THR A 17 -3.26 4.05 -8.65
N VAL A 18 -2.67 2.88 -8.62
CA VAL A 18 -1.21 2.71 -8.61
C VAL A 18 -0.81 1.66 -9.63
N PRO A 19 0.46 1.67 -10.08
CA PRO A 19 0.94 0.59 -10.93
C PRO A 19 0.82 -0.76 -10.23
N GLY A 20 0.70 -1.83 -11.02
CA GLY A 20 0.53 -3.16 -10.46
C GLY A 20 1.61 -3.57 -9.47
N PHE A 21 2.87 -3.17 -9.72
CA PHE A 21 3.94 -3.50 -8.77
C PHE A 21 3.75 -2.82 -7.42
N ALA A 22 3.17 -1.63 -7.41
CA ALA A 22 2.87 -0.95 -6.14
C ALA A 22 1.70 -1.62 -5.42
N ALA A 23 0.71 -2.10 -6.17
CA ALA A 23 -0.39 -2.87 -5.58
C ALA A 23 0.15 -4.14 -4.92
N ALA A 24 1.14 -4.79 -5.53
CA ALA A 24 1.78 -5.96 -4.94
C ALA A 24 2.47 -5.61 -3.61
N VAL A 25 3.13 -4.47 -3.54
CA VAL A 25 3.74 -4.00 -2.28
C VAL A 25 2.66 -3.76 -1.22
N TYR A 26 1.56 -3.16 -1.63
CA TYR A 26 0.44 -2.94 -0.71
C TYR A 26 -0.07 -4.27 -0.13
N ASP A 27 -0.21 -5.29 -0.97
CA ASP A 27 -0.63 -6.60 -0.52
C ASP A 27 0.34 -7.19 0.50
N VAL A 28 1.64 -7.02 0.27
CA VAL A 28 2.67 -7.48 1.21
C VAL A 28 2.54 -6.76 2.54
N ILE A 29 2.27 -5.45 2.52
CA ILE A 29 2.08 -4.67 3.74
C ILE A 29 0.88 -5.21 4.51
N MET A 30 -0.23 -5.45 3.82
CA MET A 30 -1.44 -5.96 4.48
C MET A 30 -1.21 -7.34 5.06
N GLY A 31 -0.56 -8.22 4.31
CA GLY A 31 -0.22 -9.56 4.82
C GLY A 31 0.72 -9.51 6.01
N SER A 32 1.70 -8.61 5.97
CA SER A 32 2.64 -8.45 7.09
C SER A 32 1.95 -7.94 8.35
N GLU A 33 0.96 -7.04 8.22
CA GLU A 33 0.15 -6.61 9.36
C GLU A 33 -0.60 -7.78 9.98
N MET A 34 -1.16 -8.65 9.16
CA MET A 34 -1.93 -9.79 9.67
C MET A 34 -1.08 -10.74 10.50
N VAL A 35 0.19 -10.90 10.16
CA VAL A 35 1.11 -11.75 10.92
C VAL A 35 1.97 -10.95 11.89
N GLN A 36 1.71 -9.66 12.01
CA GLN A 36 2.39 -8.76 12.95
C GLN A 36 3.89 -8.65 12.70
N ASP A 37 4.29 -8.73 11.44
CA ASP A 37 5.68 -8.51 11.04
C ASP A 37 5.91 -7.02 10.82
N TRP A 38 6.09 -6.29 11.92
CA TRP A 38 6.14 -4.83 11.88
C TRP A 38 7.35 -4.28 11.13
N ASP A 39 8.45 -5.03 11.08
CA ASP A 39 9.61 -4.61 10.27
C ASP A 39 9.25 -4.51 8.80
N LYS A 40 8.55 -5.51 8.27
CA LYS A 40 8.13 -5.49 6.88
C LYS A 40 7.06 -4.43 6.62
N VAL A 41 6.14 -4.27 7.55
CA VAL A 41 5.13 -3.20 7.45
C VAL A 41 5.82 -1.86 7.36
N GLN A 42 6.78 -1.59 8.24
CA GLN A 42 7.47 -0.32 8.27
C GLN A 42 8.26 -0.08 6.99
N LYS A 43 8.98 -1.08 6.51
CA LYS A 43 9.74 -0.96 5.27
C LYS A 43 8.83 -0.73 4.07
N GLY A 44 7.74 -1.46 4.00
CA GLY A 44 6.77 -1.31 2.92
C GLY A 44 6.12 0.06 2.94
N CYS A 45 5.71 0.53 4.10
CA CYS A 45 5.11 1.86 4.25
C CYS A 45 6.10 2.96 3.87
N SER A 46 7.36 2.85 4.29
CA SER A 46 8.39 3.82 3.93
C SER A 46 8.62 3.86 2.42
N TRP A 47 8.69 2.70 1.79
CA TRP A 47 8.82 2.61 0.35
C TRP A 47 7.63 3.28 -0.35
N PHE A 48 6.43 2.97 0.11
CA PHE A 48 5.20 3.48 -0.49
C PHE A 48 5.12 5.00 -0.33
N ALA A 49 5.42 5.50 0.84
CA ALA A 49 5.41 6.93 1.10
C ALA A 49 6.43 7.68 0.24
N LYS A 50 7.58 7.06 -0.02
CA LYS A 50 8.63 7.67 -0.81
C LYS A 50 8.26 7.72 -2.30
N HIS A 51 7.67 6.66 -2.82
CA HIS A 51 7.41 6.54 -4.25
C HIS A 51 6.01 6.97 -4.67
N PHE A 52 5.05 6.82 -3.77
CA PHE A 52 3.65 7.13 -4.05
C PHE A 52 3.03 7.85 -2.85
N PRO A 53 3.48 9.08 -2.55
CA PRO A 53 3.04 9.77 -1.34
C PRO A 53 1.53 10.02 -1.28
N LYS A 54 0.90 10.32 -2.40
CA LYS A 54 -0.55 10.55 -2.41
C LYS A 54 -1.31 9.27 -2.13
N ALA A 55 -0.87 8.17 -2.75
CA ALA A 55 -1.49 6.87 -2.50
C ALA A 55 -1.25 6.42 -1.06
N TYR A 56 -0.07 6.67 -0.52
CA TYR A 56 0.22 6.36 0.88
C TYR A 56 -0.75 7.09 1.80
N MET A 57 -0.98 8.37 1.58
CA MET A 57 -1.91 9.14 2.40
C MET A 57 -3.34 8.63 2.28
N ALA A 58 -3.74 8.20 1.10
CA ALA A 58 -5.10 7.69 0.88
C ALA A 58 -5.31 6.30 1.49
N LEU A 59 -4.29 5.45 1.45
CA LEU A 59 -4.45 4.04 1.75
C LEU A 59 -3.87 3.62 3.10
N LEU A 60 -2.79 4.25 3.52
CA LEU A 60 -2.00 3.75 4.65
C LEU A 60 -1.81 4.78 5.78
N ASP A 61 -2.22 6.00 5.55
CA ASP A 61 -2.07 7.05 6.55
C ASP A 61 -3.26 7.13 7.50
#